data_8d4f9d43a222d11242b31a157ecfb72f
#
_entry.id   8d4f9d43a222d11242b31a157ecfb72f
#
_cell.length_a   1.000
_cell.length_b   1.000
_cell.length_c   1.000
_cell.angle_alpha   90.00
_cell.angle_beta   90.00
_cell.angle_gamma   90.00
#
_symmetry.space_group_name_H-M   'P 1'
#
loop_
_entity.id
_entity.type
_entity.pdbx_description
1 polymer ?
#
loop_
_entity_poly.entity_id
_entity_poly.type
_entity_poly.pdbx_seq_one_letter_code
_entity_poly.pdbx_strand_id
1 'polypeptide(L)'
;DWIEFDEDEIELKAGQTYQLKPYISPSDATNKKLKYTSSDTKVAEVSASGLVTAKSEGEAKIRAAATDGSDEYAVCYVTVTGKAKVTGITLDRTSAEVKRGEKLTLNVTVSPSYASNKKVVWKSANTKIATVDANGSVTAKAPGRTKITVTSAENSSYQESCTVTVPYKITYKLNKGKNNASNPSTYYGKKVTLKNPSRKGYAFAGWYTD
;
A
#
# COMPACT_ATOMS: atom_id res chain seq x y z
N ASP A 1 33.62 26.32 21.75
CA ASP A 1 33.04 25.12 21.10
C ASP A 1 32.10 25.59 19.99
N TRP A 2 32.04 24.91 18.90
CA TRP A 2 31.18 25.26 17.77
C TRP A 2 30.95 24.05 16.85
N ILE A 3 29.82 24.13 16.10
CA ILE A 3 29.43 23.12 15.11
C ILE A 3 29.21 23.82 13.79
N GLU A 4 29.74 23.29 12.70
CA GLU A 4 29.45 23.74 11.33
C GLU A 4 29.24 22.57 10.40
N PHE A 5 28.65 22.81 9.25
CA PHE A 5 28.59 21.86 8.14
C PHE A 5 29.65 22.20 7.09
N ASP A 6 30.07 21.20 6.29
CA ASP A 6 30.88 21.40 5.10
C ASP A 6 30.18 22.30 4.04
N GLU A 7 28.84 22.21 4.03
CA GLU A 7 27.97 23.02 3.17
C GLU A 7 26.81 23.57 4.01
N ASP A 8 26.63 24.86 4.07
CA ASP A 8 25.53 25.55 4.78
C ASP A 8 24.32 25.80 3.89
N GLU A 9 24.48 25.65 2.56
CA GLU A 9 23.40 25.71 1.56
C GLU A 9 23.55 24.57 0.56
N ILE A 10 22.46 23.81 0.31
CA ILE A 10 22.41 22.74 -0.68
C ILE A 10 21.16 22.82 -1.55
N GLU A 11 21.31 22.54 -2.85
CA GLU A 11 20.18 22.38 -3.77
C GLU A 11 20.03 20.90 -4.15
N LEU A 12 18.83 20.35 -3.99
CA LEU A 12 18.49 18.97 -4.30
C LEU A 12 17.25 18.89 -5.20
N LYS A 13 17.22 17.94 -6.12
CA LYS A 13 15.98 17.58 -6.80
C LYS A 13 15.13 16.69 -5.89
N ALA A 14 13.81 16.87 -5.96
CA ALA A 14 12.90 15.99 -5.21
C ALA A 14 13.17 14.51 -5.48
N GLY A 15 13.37 13.74 -4.41
CA GLY A 15 13.77 12.32 -4.42
C GLY A 15 15.28 12.09 -4.23
N GLN A 16 16.11 13.11 -4.28
CA GLN A 16 17.55 12.99 -3.98
C GLN A 16 17.82 13.03 -2.48
N THR A 17 18.98 12.50 -2.11
CA THR A 17 19.48 12.53 -0.73
C THR A 17 20.86 13.18 -0.68
N TYR A 18 21.17 13.78 0.48
CA TYR A 18 22.48 14.37 0.77
C TYR A 18 22.91 14.02 2.19
N GLN A 19 24.13 13.57 2.40
CA GLN A 19 24.67 13.28 3.71
C GLN A 19 25.39 14.52 4.26
N LEU A 20 24.80 15.16 5.27
CA LEU A 20 25.44 16.25 5.99
C LEU A 20 26.67 15.72 6.75
N LYS A 21 27.75 16.50 6.70
CA LYS A 21 29.02 16.21 7.39
C LYS A 21 29.29 17.33 8.39
N PRO A 22 28.90 17.15 9.66
CA PRO A 22 29.17 18.13 10.70
C PRO A 22 30.63 18.08 11.10
N TYR A 23 31.25 19.25 11.24
CA TYR A 23 32.49 19.44 11.97
C TYR A 23 32.18 19.93 13.37
N ILE A 24 32.84 19.37 14.37
CA ILE A 24 32.64 19.70 15.79
C ILE A 24 34.00 20.12 16.37
N SER A 25 34.05 21.30 16.95
CA SER A 25 35.23 21.83 17.64
C SER A 25 34.95 21.98 19.15
N PRO A 26 35.91 21.53 20.01
CA PRO A 26 37.19 20.90 19.65
C PRO A 26 37.03 19.46 19.16
N SER A 27 37.98 18.99 18.37
CA SER A 27 37.95 17.65 17.77
C SER A 27 38.05 16.52 18.79
N ASP A 28 38.44 16.78 20.01
CA ASP A 28 38.52 15.86 21.16
C ASP A 28 37.31 15.96 22.10
N ALA A 29 36.24 16.69 21.70
CA ALA A 29 35.01 16.77 22.49
C ALA A 29 34.52 15.37 22.89
N THR A 30 34.17 15.21 24.17
CA THR A 30 33.76 13.90 24.73
C THR A 30 32.37 13.47 24.31
N ASN A 31 31.48 14.44 24.00
CA ASN A 31 30.14 14.18 23.48
C ASN A 31 29.99 14.83 22.09
N LYS A 32 30.01 14.00 21.05
CA LYS A 32 29.79 14.43 19.65
C LYS A 32 28.43 14.07 19.11
N LYS A 33 27.47 13.68 19.98
CA LYS A 33 26.13 13.34 19.55
C LYS A 33 25.37 14.59 19.15
N LEU A 34 24.74 14.54 17.97
CA LEU A 34 23.91 15.59 17.42
C LEU A 34 22.47 15.13 17.29
N LYS A 35 21.55 16.06 17.51
CA LYS A 35 20.13 15.91 17.22
C LYS A 35 19.79 16.71 15.98
N TYR A 36 19.35 16.02 14.93
CA TYR A 36 18.94 16.63 13.67
C TYR A 36 17.44 16.93 13.68
N THR A 37 17.06 18.09 13.14
CA THR A 37 15.67 18.50 12.94
C THR A 37 15.51 19.25 11.63
N SER A 38 14.34 19.14 11.01
CA SER A 38 13.95 19.93 9.83
C SER A 38 12.86 20.92 10.19
N SER A 39 12.93 22.15 9.64
CA SER A 39 11.89 23.16 9.79
C SER A 39 10.62 22.81 9.00
N ASP A 40 10.74 22.04 7.90
CA ASP A 40 9.62 21.51 7.12
C ASP A 40 9.92 20.10 6.60
N THR A 41 9.39 19.11 7.28
CA THR A 41 9.55 17.69 6.92
C THR A 41 8.77 17.27 5.66
N LYS A 42 7.91 18.14 5.12
CA LYS A 42 7.24 17.92 3.82
C LYS A 42 8.16 18.29 2.67
N VAL A 43 9.03 19.28 2.85
CA VAL A 43 10.02 19.72 1.87
C VAL A 43 11.26 18.83 1.95
N ALA A 44 11.91 18.76 3.11
CA ALA A 44 13.08 17.94 3.33
C ALA A 44 13.03 17.28 4.71
N GLU A 45 13.32 15.99 4.78
CA GLU A 45 13.44 15.23 6.02
C GLU A 45 14.91 14.93 6.30
N VAL A 46 15.27 14.83 7.58
CA VAL A 46 16.62 14.44 7.99
C VAL A 46 16.55 13.26 8.95
N SER A 47 17.42 12.27 8.75
CA SER A 47 17.56 11.12 9.64
C SER A 47 18.38 11.46 10.87
N ALA A 48 18.38 10.57 11.86
CA ALA A 48 19.24 10.70 13.07
C ALA A 48 20.74 10.69 12.73
N SER A 49 21.15 10.18 11.56
CA SER A 49 22.52 10.17 11.06
C SER A 49 22.89 11.37 10.19
N GLY A 50 21.97 12.34 10.01
CA GLY A 50 22.21 13.53 9.19
C GLY A 50 21.99 13.31 7.69
N LEU A 51 21.35 12.21 7.27
CA LEU A 51 20.96 12.00 5.88
C LEU A 51 19.70 12.82 5.57
N VAL A 52 19.84 13.82 4.72
CA VAL A 52 18.74 14.66 4.21
C VAL A 52 18.08 13.93 3.04
N THR A 53 16.74 13.92 3.02
CA THR A 53 15.92 13.41 1.91
C THR A 53 15.03 14.52 1.38
N ALA A 54 15.26 14.99 0.15
CA ALA A 54 14.42 15.96 -0.53
C ALA A 54 13.10 15.33 -0.97
N LYS A 55 11.96 15.91 -0.56
CA LYS A 55 10.62 15.33 -0.80
C LYS A 55 9.79 16.11 -1.81
N SER A 56 9.60 17.39 -1.58
CA SER A 56 8.80 18.26 -2.45
C SER A 56 9.47 19.62 -2.63
N GLU A 57 9.16 20.28 -3.73
CA GLU A 57 9.62 21.63 -4.05
C GLU A 57 9.36 22.61 -2.90
N GLY A 58 10.38 23.42 -2.55
CA GLY A 58 10.35 24.39 -1.46
C GLY A 58 11.70 24.53 -0.77
N GLU A 59 11.70 25.20 0.38
CA GLU A 59 12.87 25.44 1.22
C GLU A 59 12.67 24.86 2.63
N ALA A 60 13.73 24.31 3.19
CA ALA A 60 13.76 23.84 4.58
C ALA A 60 15.12 24.15 5.21
N LYS A 61 15.13 24.33 6.54
CA LYS A 61 16.36 24.47 7.32
C LYS A 61 16.59 23.16 8.09
N ILE A 62 17.75 22.55 7.92
CA ILE A 62 18.17 21.40 8.70
C ILE A 62 19.10 21.91 9.80
N ARG A 63 18.71 21.67 11.05
CA ARG A 63 19.48 22.02 12.23
C ARG A 63 20.09 20.77 12.85
N ALA A 64 21.39 20.79 13.12
CA ALA A 64 22.07 19.81 13.96
C ALA A 64 22.48 20.50 15.25
N ALA A 65 21.93 20.05 16.39
CA ALA A 65 22.20 20.60 17.70
C ALA A 65 22.98 19.62 18.56
N ALA A 66 23.94 20.13 19.35
CA ALA A 66 24.61 19.35 20.38
C ALA A 66 23.60 18.80 21.39
N THR A 67 23.94 17.64 22.00
CA THR A 67 23.11 16.99 23.03
C THR A 67 23.75 17.02 24.43
N ASP A 68 24.79 17.85 24.59
CA ASP A 68 25.56 18.00 25.86
C ASP A 68 25.08 19.17 26.73
N GLY A 69 24.09 19.95 26.27
CA GLY A 69 23.57 21.12 26.95
C GLY A 69 24.30 22.42 26.65
N SER A 70 25.22 22.44 25.67
CA SER A 70 25.95 23.65 25.27
C SER A 70 25.12 24.65 24.46
N ASP A 71 23.93 24.22 23.94
CA ASP A 71 23.11 24.97 23.01
C ASP A 71 23.75 25.23 21.61
N GLU A 72 24.91 24.66 21.34
CA GLU A 72 25.62 24.78 20.08
C GLU A 72 24.87 24.06 18.96
N TYR A 73 24.86 24.67 17.78
CA TYR A 73 24.19 24.09 16.60
C TYR A 73 24.74 24.62 15.28
N ALA A 74 24.56 23.80 14.22
CA ALA A 74 24.72 24.23 12.85
C ALA A 74 23.40 24.19 12.09
N VAL A 75 23.26 25.00 11.05
CA VAL A 75 22.10 25.04 10.14
C VAL A 75 22.58 24.91 8.70
N CYS A 76 21.92 24.01 7.96
CA CYS A 76 22.03 23.92 6.51
C CYS A 76 20.71 24.31 5.86
N TYR A 77 20.72 25.22 4.89
CA TYR A 77 19.58 25.63 4.11
C TYR A 77 19.45 24.66 2.92
N VAL A 78 18.29 24.07 2.78
CA VAL A 78 17.99 23.08 1.74
C VAL A 78 16.94 23.64 0.80
N THR A 79 17.32 23.88 -0.45
CA THR A 79 16.39 24.21 -1.53
C THR A 79 16.08 22.94 -2.30
N VAL A 80 14.80 22.56 -2.35
CA VAL A 80 14.34 21.40 -3.13
C VAL A 80 13.65 21.87 -4.39
N THR A 81 14.13 21.38 -5.55
CA THR A 81 13.60 21.73 -6.86
C THR A 81 12.90 20.53 -7.53
N GLY A 82 11.88 20.81 -8.35
CA GLY A 82 11.15 19.83 -9.13
C GLY A 82 10.19 18.97 -8.32
N LYS A 83 9.55 18.03 -9.02
CA LYS A 83 8.48 17.18 -8.46
C LYS A 83 8.96 15.75 -8.23
N ALA A 84 8.71 15.20 -7.06
CA ALA A 84 8.99 13.80 -6.77
C ALA A 84 8.10 12.89 -7.63
N LYS A 85 8.74 12.00 -8.40
CA LYS A 85 8.05 11.04 -9.26
C LYS A 85 7.62 9.79 -8.50
N VAL A 86 6.60 9.11 -9.01
CA VAL A 86 6.23 7.76 -8.54
C VAL A 86 7.34 6.78 -8.92
N THR A 87 7.75 5.96 -7.96
CA THR A 87 8.76 4.88 -8.14
C THR A 87 8.14 3.49 -8.02
N GLY A 88 6.87 3.39 -7.63
CA GLY A 88 6.15 2.14 -7.54
C GLY A 88 4.76 2.29 -6.91
N ILE A 89 3.96 1.23 -7.06
CA ILE A 89 2.70 1.07 -6.33
C ILE A 89 2.62 -0.35 -5.78
N THR A 90 1.89 -0.53 -4.68
CA THR A 90 1.63 -1.86 -4.09
C THR A 90 0.17 -1.98 -3.68
N LEU A 91 -0.39 -3.19 -3.75
CA LEU A 91 -1.71 -3.52 -3.23
C LEU A 91 -1.61 -4.25 -1.89
N ASP A 92 -2.59 -4.02 -1.02
CA ASP A 92 -2.72 -4.73 0.27
C ASP A 92 -2.94 -6.24 0.11
N ARG A 93 -3.40 -6.69 -1.06
CA ARG A 93 -3.63 -8.10 -1.38
C ARG A 93 -3.64 -8.40 -2.88
N THR A 94 -3.26 -9.63 -3.24
CA THR A 94 -3.24 -10.13 -4.63
C THR A 94 -4.46 -11.01 -4.98
N SER A 95 -5.23 -11.42 -3.96
CA SER A 95 -6.46 -12.18 -4.13
C SER A 95 -7.49 -11.85 -3.05
N ALA A 96 -8.76 -11.97 -3.39
CA ALA A 96 -9.86 -11.78 -2.47
C ALA A 96 -11.08 -12.61 -2.87
N GLU A 97 -11.86 -13.01 -1.86
CA GLU A 97 -13.18 -13.57 -2.06
C GLU A 97 -14.24 -12.59 -1.56
N VAL A 98 -15.26 -12.36 -2.37
CA VAL A 98 -16.34 -11.42 -2.06
C VAL A 98 -17.67 -12.07 -2.45
N LYS A 99 -18.61 -12.20 -1.53
CA LYS A 99 -19.91 -12.76 -1.84
C LYS A 99 -20.72 -11.81 -2.73
N ARG A 100 -21.59 -12.38 -3.56
CA ARG A 100 -22.45 -11.59 -4.45
C ARG A 100 -23.22 -10.53 -3.66
N GLY A 101 -23.17 -9.29 -4.12
CA GLY A 101 -23.81 -8.12 -3.50
C GLY A 101 -22.95 -7.42 -2.42
N GLU A 102 -21.90 -8.06 -1.93
CA GLU A 102 -20.99 -7.46 -0.96
C GLU A 102 -19.93 -6.55 -1.64
N LYS A 103 -19.33 -5.71 -0.84
CA LYS A 103 -18.24 -4.81 -1.24
C LYS A 103 -16.94 -5.15 -0.51
N LEU A 104 -15.81 -4.89 -1.16
CA LEU A 104 -14.47 -4.98 -0.61
C LEU A 104 -13.65 -3.78 -1.08
N THR A 105 -12.95 -3.11 -0.19
CA THR A 105 -11.99 -2.08 -0.58
C THR A 105 -10.59 -2.69 -0.73
N LEU A 106 -9.96 -2.42 -1.88
CA LEU A 106 -8.56 -2.68 -2.13
C LEU A 106 -7.77 -1.41 -1.84
N ASN A 107 -6.72 -1.52 -1.02
CA ASN A 107 -5.90 -0.38 -0.66
C ASN A 107 -4.61 -0.39 -1.47
N VAL A 108 -4.32 0.71 -2.17
CA VAL A 108 -3.09 0.92 -2.91
C VAL A 108 -2.18 1.88 -2.16
N THR A 109 -0.89 1.55 -2.09
CA THR A 109 0.15 2.45 -1.61
C THR A 109 1.00 2.89 -2.78
N VAL A 110 1.24 4.20 -2.89
CA VAL A 110 2.09 4.81 -3.91
C VAL A 110 3.42 5.21 -3.26
N SER A 111 4.52 4.82 -3.88
CA SER A 111 5.87 5.12 -3.43
C SER A 111 6.56 6.12 -4.37
N PRO A 112 7.36 7.04 -3.82
CA PRO A 112 7.51 7.34 -2.41
C PRO A 112 6.24 8.02 -1.84
N SER A 113 6.09 8.03 -0.50
CA SER A 113 4.92 8.63 0.16
C SER A 113 4.74 10.14 -0.14
N TYR A 114 5.81 10.80 -0.53
CA TYR A 114 5.87 12.20 -0.95
C TYR A 114 5.79 12.40 -2.48
N ALA A 115 5.52 11.37 -3.28
CA ALA A 115 5.30 11.52 -4.73
C ALA A 115 4.23 12.59 -5.02
N SER A 116 4.53 13.48 -5.98
CA SER A 116 3.69 14.64 -6.28
C SER A 116 2.37 14.28 -6.95
N ASN A 117 2.34 13.17 -7.68
CA ASN A 117 1.12 12.67 -8.32
C ASN A 117 0.82 11.23 -7.88
N LYS A 118 -0.01 11.08 -6.87
CA LYS A 118 -0.43 9.76 -6.34
C LYS A 118 -1.73 9.24 -6.95
N LYS A 119 -2.23 9.88 -8.01
CA LYS A 119 -3.45 9.44 -8.68
C LYS A 119 -3.26 8.05 -9.30
N VAL A 120 -4.26 7.21 -9.14
CA VAL A 120 -4.30 5.87 -9.73
C VAL A 120 -5.59 5.66 -10.51
N VAL A 121 -5.55 4.72 -11.46
CA VAL A 121 -6.70 4.33 -12.27
C VAL A 121 -7.00 2.87 -11.99
N TRP A 122 -8.25 2.58 -11.63
CA TRP A 122 -8.75 1.24 -11.38
C TRP A 122 -9.50 0.69 -12.59
N LYS A 123 -9.31 -0.60 -12.88
CA LYS A 123 -9.99 -1.30 -13.97
C LYS A 123 -10.37 -2.72 -13.56
N SER A 124 -11.61 -3.12 -13.87
CA SER A 124 -12.03 -4.52 -13.82
C SER A 124 -11.91 -5.16 -15.21
N ALA A 125 -11.34 -6.36 -15.27
CA ALA A 125 -11.26 -7.14 -16.50
C ALA A 125 -12.64 -7.68 -16.92
N ASN A 126 -13.58 -7.88 -15.97
CA ASN A 126 -14.95 -8.29 -16.26
C ASN A 126 -15.94 -7.63 -15.30
N THR A 127 -16.56 -6.55 -15.75
CA THR A 127 -17.52 -5.76 -14.96
C THR A 127 -18.87 -6.47 -14.72
N LYS A 128 -19.14 -7.58 -15.40
CA LYS A 128 -20.30 -8.45 -15.13
C LYS A 128 -20.10 -9.25 -13.84
N ILE A 129 -18.85 -9.60 -13.50
CA ILE A 129 -18.50 -10.36 -12.29
C ILE A 129 -18.31 -9.42 -11.10
N ALA A 130 -17.46 -8.40 -11.26
CA ALA A 130 -17.25 -7.37 -10.25
C ALA A 130 -16.87 -6.04 -10.89
N THR A 131 -17.32 -4.93 -10.30
CA THR A 131 -16.89 -3.56 -10.66
C THR A 131 -15.96 -3.02 -9.61
N VAL A 132 -15.18 -2.01 -9.96
CA VAL A 132 -14.35 -1.24 -9.03
C VAL A 132 -14.57 0.24 -9.29
N ASP A 133 -14.65 1.06 -8.25
CA ASP A 133 -14.73 2.52 -8.35
C ASP A 133 -13.35 3.19 -8.24
N ALA A 134 -13.32 4.53 -8.33
CA ALA A 134 -12.10 5.32 -8.26
C ALA A 134 -11.37 5.23 -6.90
N ASN A 135 -12.05 4.79 -5.84
CA ASN A 135 -11.51 4.63 -4.50
C ASN A 135 -11.05 3.20 -4.21
N GLY A 136 -11.05 2.31 -5.21
CA GLY A 136 -10.69 0.90 -5.03
C GLY A 136 -11.79 0.04 -4.39
N SER A 137 -13.02 0.55 -4.26
CA SER A 137 -14.15 -0.22 -3.73
C SER A 137 -14.69 -1.16 -4.82
N VAL A 138 -14.48 -2.45 -4.61
CA VAL A 138 -14.93 -3.54 -5.47
C VAL A 138 -16.33 -3.98 -5.06
N THR A 139 -17.27 -4.05 -6.01
CA THR A 139 -18.61 -4.56 -5.82
C THR A 139 -18.81 -5.86 -6.58
N ALA A 140 -19.07 -6.98 -5.88
CA ALA A 140 -19.32 -8.29 -6.46
C ALA A 140 -20.74 -8.38 -7.04
N LYS A 141 -20.87 -8.64 -8.36
CA LYS A 141 -22.16 -8.66 -9.09
C LYS A 141 -22.65 -10.06 -9.42
N ALA A 142 -21.77 -10.91 -9.95
CA ALA A 142 -22.14 -12.25 -10.37
C ALA A 142 -21.01 -13.24 -10.04
N PRO A 143 -21.33 -14.53 -9.87
CA PRO A 143 -20.34 -15.58 -9.64
C PRO A 143 -19.31 -15.66 -10.75
N GLY A 144 -18.05 -15.95 -10.38
CA GLY A 144 -16.93 -16.07 -11.30
C GLY A 144 -15.64 -15.50 -10.76
N ARG A 145 -14.64 -15.34 -11.62
CA ARG A 145 -13.36 -14.72 -11.32
C ARG A 145 -13.09 -13.54 -12.25
N THR A 146 -12.58 -12.46 -11.69
CA THR A 146 -12.11 -11.31 -12.48
C THR A 146 -10.86 -10.73 -11.86
N LYS A 147 -10.03 -10.10 -12.68
CA LYS A 147 -8.86 -9.36 -12.25
C LYS A 147 -9.24 -7.88 -12.09
N ILE A 148 -8.97 -7.31 -10.93
CA ILE A 148 -9.01 -5.88 -10.69
C ILE A 148 -7.58 -5.38 -10.78
N THR A 149 -7.32 -4.41 -11.65
CA THR A 149 -6.01 -3.81 -11.86
C THR A 149 -6.03 -2.36 -11.41
N VAL A 150 -4.98 -1.93 -10.74
CA VAL A 150 -4.69 -0.53 -10.44
C VAL A 150 -3.42 -0.12 -11.15
N THR A 151 -3.41 1.08 -11.73
CA THR A 151 -2.29 1.60 -12.51
C THR A 151 -2.01 3.03 -12.06
N SER A 152 -0.73 3.39 -11.91
CA SER A 152 -0.35 4.78 -11.65
C SER A 152 -0.73 5.68 -12.82
N ALA A 153 -1.36 6.82 -12.54
CA ALA A 153 -1.69 7.82 -13.57
C ALA A 153 -0.45 8.58 -14.07
N GLU A 154 0.65 8.57 -13.31
CA GLU A 154 1.89 9.21 -13.72
C GLU A 154 2.74 8.30 -14.62
N ASN A 155 2.79 7.01 -14.32
CA ASN A 155 3.58 6.03 -15.09
C ASN A 155 2.84 4.69 -15.15
N SER A 156 2.33 4.36 -16.33
CA SER A 156 1.56 3.13 -16.57
C SER A 156 2.36 1.83 -16.42
N SER A 157 3.70 1.89 -16.36
CA SER A 157 4.53 0.72 -16.04
C SER A 157 4.35 0.25 -14.60
N TYR A 158 3.91 1.15 -13.69
CA TYR A 158 3.58 0.79 -12.32
C TYR A 158 2.11 0.40 -12.23
N GLN A 159 1.88 -0.91 -12.20
CA GLN A 159 0.56 -1.50 -12.07
C GLN A 159 0.59 -2.73 -11.15
N GLU A 160 -0.51 -2.93 -10.44
CA GLU A 160 -0.74 -4.07 -9.56
C GLU A 160 -2.12 -4.65 -9.80
N SER A 161 -2.35 -5.88 -9.37
CA SER A 161 -3.64 -6.51 -9.56
C SER A 161 -4.04 -7.46 -8.43
N CYS A 162 -5.37 -7.52 -8.21
CA CYS A 162 -6.00 -8.46 -7.29
C CYS A 162 -6.97 -9.35 -8.07
N THR A 163 -6.89 -10.68 -7.87
CA THR A 163 -7.86 -11.63 -8.40
C THR A 163 -9.05 -11.71 -7.46
N VAL A 164 -10.20 -11.22 -7.90
CA VAL A 164 -11.45 -11.28 -7.13
C VAL A 164 -12.24 -12.50 -7.56
N THR A 165 -12.60 -13.34 -6.60
CA THR A 165 -13.46 -14.52 -6.77
C THR A 165 -14.81 -14.27 -6.11
N VAL A 166 -15.88 -14.39 -6.90
CA VAL A 166 -17.25 -14.36 -6.41
C VAL A 166 -17.79 -15.79 -6.45
N PRO A 167 -18.08 -16.43 -5.29
CA PRO A 167 -18.51 -17.82 -5.26
C PRO A 167 -19.93 -18.00 -5.80
N TYR A 168 -20.19 -19.16 -6.38
CA TYR A 168 -21.52 -19.62 -6.67
C TYR A 168 -22.19 -20.14 -5.39
N LYS A 169 -23.45 -19.83 -5.16
CA LYS A 169 -24.23 -20.43 -4.08
C LYS A 169 -24.76 -21.81 -4.53
N ILE A 170 -24.59 -22.83 -3.70
CA ILE A 170 -25.22 -24.13 -3.90
C ILE A 170 -26.46 -24.20 -3.02
N THR A 171 -27.59 -24.54 -3.64
CA THR A 171 -28.85 -24.77 -2.94
C THR A 171 -29.24 -26.23 -3.13
N TYR A 172 -29.49 -26.93 -2.02
CA TYR A 172 -29.86 -28.35 -2.03
C TYR A 172 -31.38 -28.47 -1.88
N LYS A 173 -32.05 -29.06 -2.88
CA LYS A 173 -33.47 -29.47 -2.78
C LYS A 173 -33.54 -30.89 -2.25
N LEU A 174 -33.81 -31.04 -0.96
CA LEU A 174 -33.66 -32.32 -0.24
C LEU A 174 -34.94 -33.11 -0.07
N ASN A 175 -36.07 -32.58 -0.55
CA ASN A 175 -37.40 -33.22 -0.51
C ASN A 175 -37.66 -33.90 0.87
N LYS A 176 -37.66 -33.09 1.95
CA LYS A 176 -37.77 -33.50 3.36
C LYS A 176 -36.58 -34.35 3.91
N GLY A 177 -35.50 -34.52 3.15
CA GLY A 177 -34.26 -35.12 3.63
C GLY A 177 -33.37 -34.14 4.40
N LYS A 178 -32.31 -34.64 5.02
CA LYS A 178 -31.28 -33.86 5.71
C LYS A 178 -29.99 -33.90 4.90
N ASN A 179 -29.42 -32.68 4.61
CA ASN A 179 -28.15 -32.60 3.92
C ASN A 179 -27.02 -33.17 4.75
N ASN A 180 -25.99 -33.70 4.09
CA ASN A 180 -24.75 -34.04 4.75
C ASN A 180 -24.00 -32.76 5.14
N ALA A 181 -23.54 -32.67 6.39
CA ALA A 181 -22.85 -31.47 6.90
C ALA A 181 -21.55 -31.15 6.14
N SER A 182 -20.96 -32.13 5.47
CA SER A 182 -19.75 -31.93 4.64
C SER A 182 -20.03 -31.38 3.26
N ASN A 183 -21.30 -31.25 2.84
CA ASN A 183 -21.64 -30.66 1.53
C ASN A 183 -21.47 -29.15 1.56
N PRO A 184 -20.69 -28.56 0.62
CA PRO A 184 -20.41 -27.13 0.61
C PRO A 184 -21.65 -26.30 0.25
N SER A 185 -21.79 -25.13 0.84
CA SER A 185 -22.83 -24.15 0.49
C SER A 185 -22.41 -23.23 -0.65
N THR A 186 -21.14 -23.30 -1.07
CA THR A 186 -20.57 -22.45 -2.12
C THR A 186 -19.70 -23.27 -3.08
N TYR A 187 -19.55 -22.76 -4.31
CA TYR A 187 -18.80 -23.39 -5.39
C TYR A 187 -17.90 -22.35 -6.09
N TYR A 188 -16.67 -22.74 -6.36
CA TYR A 188 -15.63 -21.85 -6.90
C TYR A 188 -15.16 -22.25 -8.30
N GLY A 189 -15.97 -22.98 -9.07
CA GLY A 189 -15.60 -23.45 -10.41
C GLY A 189 -14.67 -24.69 -10.43
N LYS A 190 -14.34 -25.27 -9.27
CA LYS A 190 -13.58 -26.54 -9.20
C LYS A 190 -14.53 -27.69 -8.94
N LYS A 191 -14.15 -28.93 -9.38
CA LYS A 191 -14.93 -30.16 -9.14
C LYS A 191 -15.23 -30.30 -7.62
N VAL A 192 -16.49 -30.53 -7.29
CA VAL A 192 -16.96 -30.78 -5.94
C VAL A 192 -17.58 -32.18 -5.90
N THR A 193 -17.20 -32.98 -4.92
CA THR A 193 -17.82 -34.28 -4.65
C THR A 193 -18.83 -34.11 -3.51
N LEU A 194 -20.10 -34.33 -3.81
CA LEU A 194 -21.16 -34.22 -2.82
C LEU A 194 -21.34 -35.54 -2.09
N LYS A 195 -21.52 -35.48 -0.77
CA LYS A 195 -21.89 -36.59 0.08
C LYS A 195 -23.40 -36.81 0.05
N ASN A 196 -23.83 -38.06 0.20
CA ASN A 196 -25.25 -38.41 0.17
C ASN A 196 -26.01 -37.75 1.34
N PRO A 197 -27.20 -37.20 1.10
CA PRO A 197 -28.13 -36.77 2.13
C PRO A 197 -28.78 -37.99 2.77
N SER A 198 -29.48 -37.79 3.88
CA SER A 198 -30.21 -38.86 4.56
C SER A 198 -31.70 -38.52 4.68
N ARG A 199 -32.56 -39.54 4.58
CA ARG A 199 -33.99 -39.48 4.87
C ARG A 199 -34.46 -40.83 5.41
N LYS A 200 -35.09 -40.79 6.59
CA LYS A 200 -35.58 -42.03 7.22
C LYS A 200 -36.58 -42.77 6.30
N GLY A 201 -36.34 -44.07 6.05
CA GLY A 201 -37.18 -44.91 5.21
C GLY A 201 -36.98 -44.77 3.71
N TYR A 202 -35.92 -44.06 3.26
CA TYR A 202 -35.63 -43.86 1.84
C TYR A 202 -34.16 -44.13 1.52
N ALA A 203 -33.89 -44.69 0.34
CA ALA A 203 -32.57 -44.79 -0.24
C ALA A 203 -32.29 -43.52 -1.11
N PHE A 204 -31.05 -43.03 -1.11
CA PHE A 204 -30.63 -41.93 -1.96
C PHE A 204 -30.31 -42.46 -3.37
N ALA A 205 -31.04 -41.97 -4.37
CA ALA A 205 -30.88 -42.41 -5.75
C ALA A 205 -29.79 -41.65 -6.52
N GLY A 206 -29.48 -40.36 -6.13
CA GLY A 206 -28.47 -39.56 -6.78
C GLY A 206 -28.72 -38.05 -6.67
N TRP A 207 -27.70 -37.27 -7.02
CA TRP A 207 -27.79 -35.83 -7.21
C TRP A 207 -28.14 -35.53 -8.66
N TYR A 208 -29.08 -34.62 -8.87
CA TYR A 208 -29.52 -34.15 -10.18
C TYR A 208 -29.46 -32.63 -10.20
N THR A 209 -29.22 -32.03 -11.36
CA THR A 209 -29.35 -30.59 -11.61
C THR A 209 -30.70 -30.30 -12.25
N ASP A 210 -31.30 -29.19 -11.89
CA ASP A 210 -32.50 -28.64 -12.57
C ASP A 210 -32.09 -27.99 -13.88
#